data_6186a05d0458a14fc288b061d472c878
#
_entry.id   6186a05d0458a14fc288b061d472c878
#
_cell.length_a   1.000
_cell.length_b   1.000
_cell.length_c   1.000
_cell.angle_alpha   90.00
_cell.angle_beta   90.00
_cell.angle_gamma   90.00
#
_symmetry.space_group_name_H-M   'P 1'
#
loop_
_entity.id
_entity.type
_entity.pdbx_description
1 polymer ?
#
loop_
_entity_poly.entity_id
_entity_poly.type
_entity_poly.pdbx_seq_one_letter_code
_entity_poly.pdbx_strand_id
1 'polypeptide(L)'
;MIKESREKNRLLIADDSKMNREILKEILGDEYIVTEAKDGTETIELLKKEEDSFSALLLDLNMPETNGYQVLEWMNEEYVIERIPVIVILAEDNHENIEKAYELGAMDYFTHPFDMFEIQKRVAGTLNLYKKYENLIMASKQVIYVCNSDYSRILYASDGFCRKFNVERNNPYNVSIARGISFYIDENGNK
;
A
#
# COMPACT_ATOMS: atom_id res chain seq x y z
N MET A 1 19.55 -3.23 23.68
CA MET A 1 18.11 -2.93 23.85
C MET A 1 17.73 -2.04 22.68
N ILE A 2 17.19 -2.62 21.62
CA ILE A 2 16.64 -1.90 20.46
C ILE A 2 15.26 -1.43 20.93
N LYS A 3 15.09 -0.11 21.10
CA LYS A 3 13.77 0.48 21.24
C LYS A 3 13.06 0.25 19.91
N GLU A 4 12.18 -0.74 19.85
CA GLU A 4 11.08 -0.74 18.89
C GLU A 4 10.28 0.53 19.20
N SER A 5 10.50 1.60 18.44
CA SER A 5 9.49 2.63 18.31
C SER A 5 8.31 1.95 17.63
N ARG A 6 7.29 1.59 18.39
CA ARG A 6 5.96 1.32 17.85
C ARG A 6 5.47 2.65 17.31
N GLU A 7 5.90 3.01 16.11
CA GLU A 7 5.17 4.01 15.34
C GLU A 7 3.77 3.43 15.15
N LYS A 8 2.78 4.15 15.67
CA LYS A 8 1.38 3.78 15.43
C LYS A 8 1.19 3.76 13.92
N ASN A 9 0.67 2.67 13.40
CA ASN A 9 0.30 2.58 12.00
C ASN A 9 -0.61 3.77 11.63
N ARG A 10 -0.30 4.44 10.54
CA ARG A 10 -1.05 5.59 10.05
C ARG A 10 -1.93 5.15 8.89
N LEU A 11 -3.21 5.40 8.97
CA LEU A 11 -4.19 5.10 7.93
C LEU A 11 -4.57 6.36 7.18
N LEU A 12 -4.71 6.26 5.87
CA LEU A 12 -5.37 7.26 5.04
C LEU A 12 -6.80 6.80 4.78
N ILE A 13 -7.79 7.63 5.08
CA ILE A 13 -9.21 7.38 4.81
C ILE A 13 -9.68 8.39 3.76
N ALA A 14 -10.07 7.88 2.61
CA ALA A 14 -10.58 8.64 1.48
C ALA A 14 -12.07 8.33 1.26
N ASP A 15 -12.93 9.31 1.50
CA ASP A 15 -14.39 9.21 1.37
C ASP A 15 -14.95 10.63 1.25
N ASP A 16 -15.89 10.90 0.35
CA ASP A 16 -16.44 12.24 0.15
C ASP A 16 -17.38 12.64 1.29
N SER A 17 -18.00 11.67 1.97
CA SER A 17 -18.87 11.89 3.12
C SER A 17 -18.06 12.16 4.39
N LYS A 18 -18.13 13.39 4.88
CA LYS A 18 -17.53 13.76 6.16
C LYS A 18 -18.01 12.86 7.31
N MET A 19 -19.29 12.48 7.30
CA MET A 19 -19.87 11.60 8.31
C MET A 19 -19.20 10.20 8.30
N ASN A 20 -18.97 9.63 7.12
CA ASN A 20 -18.30 8.34 6.99
C ASN A 20 -16.87 8.41 7.55
N ARG A 21 -16.12 9.47 7.19
CA ARG A 21 -14.77 9.66 7.71
C ARG A 21 -14.74 9.80 9.23
N GLU A 22 -15.68 10.54 9.82
CA GLU A 22 -15.80 10.68 11.29
C GLU A 22 -16.11 9.34 11.97
N ILE A 23 -17.02 8.54 11.40
CA ILE A 23 -17.35 7.19 11.92
C ILE A 23 -16.13 6.27 11.84
N LEU A 24 -15.45 6.21 10.69
CA LEU A 24 -14.26 5.38 10.52
C LEU A 24 -13.12 5.81 11.44
N LYS A 25 -12.97 7.10 11.66
CA LYS A 25 -11.98 7.66 12.59
C LYS A 25 -12.32 7.32 14.04
N GLU A 26 -13.59 7.30 14.42
CA GLU A 26 -14.02 6.83 15.77
C GLU A 26 -13.73 5.34 15.94
N ILE A 27 -14.04 4.52 14.95
CA ILE A 27 -13.81 3.07 14.98
C ILE A 27 -12.32 2.70 15.08
N LEU A 28 -11.45 3.45 14.40
CA LEU A 28 -10.04 3.09 14.18
C LEU A 28 -9.05 3.96 14.99
N GLY A 29 -9.49 5.12 15.49
CA GLY A 29 -8.58 6.13 16.08
C GLY A 29 -7.90 5.71 17.39
N ASP A 30 -8.43 4.73 18.10
CA ASP A 30 -7.79 4.22 19.31
C ASP A 30 -6.49 3.45 18.99
N GLU A 31 -6.47 2.71 17.88
CA GLU A 31 -5.35 1.84 17.50
C GLU A 31 -4.43 2.49 16.45
N TYR A 32 -4.95 3.40 15.62
CA TYR A 32 -4.27 3.98 14.46
C TYR A 32 -4.22 5.50 14.51
N ILE A 33 -3.28 6.09 13.78
CA ILE A 33 -3.30 7.52 13.46
C ILE A 33 -4.06 7.67 12.14
N VAL A 34 -5.16 8.42 12.14
CA VAL A 34 -6.00 8.61 10.94
C VAL A 34 -5.72 9.94 10.29
N THR A 35 -5.45 9.91 8.97
CA THR A 35 -5.43 11.06 8.08
C THR A 35 -6.64 10.94 7.15
N GLU A 36 -7.31 12.05 6.87
CA GLU A 36 -8.52 12.08 6.05
C GLU A 36 -8.24 12.75 4.71
N ALA A 37 -8.85 12.23 3.65
CA ALA A 37 -8.98 12.86 2.34
C ALA A 37 -10.46 12.89 1.96
N LYS A 38 -10.92 13.98 1.40
CA LYS A 38 -12.34 14.21 1.06
C LYS A 38 -12.70 13.81 -0.37
N ASP A 39 -11.70 13.54 -1.22
CA ASP A 39 -11.87 13.15 -2.62
C ASP A 39 -10.60 12.43 -3.12
N GLY A 40 -10.68 11.87 -4.33
CA GLY A 40 -9.56 11.15 -4.92
C GLY A 40 -8.37 12.03 -5.26
N THR A 41 -8.60 13.31 -5.57
CA THR A 41 -7.52 14.25 -5.88
C THR A 41 -6.67 14.52 -4.64
N GLU A 42 -7.30 14.84 -3.51
CA GLU A 42 -6.61 15.02 -2.23
C GLU A 42 -5.91 13.74 -1.77
N THR A 43 -6.53 12.57 -2.03
CA THR A 43 -5.91 11.26 -1.76
C THR A 43 -4.59 11.10 -2.51
N ILE A 44 -4.59 11.36 -3.82
CA ILE A 44 -3.38 11.27 -4.65
C ILE A 44 -2.32 12.30 -4.21
N GLU A 45 -2.72 13.52 -3.86
CA GLU A 45 -1.79 14.55 -3.36
C GLU A 45 -1.12 14.13 -2.06
N LEU A 46 -1.88 13.58 -1.11
CA LEU A 46 -1.35 13.07 0.16
C LEU A 46 -0.41 11.89 -0.06
N LEU A 47 -0.78 10.95 -0.93
CA LEU A 47 0.08 9.82 -1.27
C LEU A 47 1.39 10.28 -1.93
N LYS A 48 1.36 11.23 -2.87
CA LYS A 48 2.57 11.80 -3.48
C LYS A 48 3.50 12.47 -2.48
N LYS A 49 2.94 13.13 -1.47
CA LYS A 49 3.69 13.91 -0.50
C LYS A 49 4.24 13.07 0.65
N GLU A 50 3.50 12.09 1.11
CA GLU A 50 3.74 11.40 2.38
C GLU A 50 3.59 9.87 2.25
N GLU A 51 3.88 9.29 1.07
CA GLU A 51 3.66 7.89 0.74
C GLU A 51 4.20 6.93 1.80
N ASP A 52 5.46 7.10 2.19
CA ASP A 52 6.14 6.22 3.15
C ASP A 52 5.56 6.30 4.58
N SER A 53 4.61 7.19 4.84
CA SER A 53 4.01 7.37 6.16
C SER A 53 2.72 6.58 6.36
N PHE A 54 2.10 6.08 5.28
CA PHE A 54 0.83 5.37 5.37
C PHE A 54 1.02 3.86 5.38
N SER A 55 0.36 3.20 6.34
CA SER A 55 0.37 1.74 6.48
C SER A 55 -0.76 1.06 5.69
N ALA A 56 -1.84 1.77 5.41
CA ALA A 56 -2.93 1.35 4.53
C ALA A 56 -3.78 2.55 4.08
N LEU A 57 -4.50 2.35 2.98
CA LEU A 57 -5.54 3.24 2.46
C LEU A 57 -6.91 2.56 2.58
N LEU A 58 -7.87 3.25 3.20
CA LEU A 58 -9.30 2.94 3.13
C LEU A 58 -9.89 3.87 2.08
N LEU A 59 -10.48 3.32 1.01
CA LEU A 59 -10.81 4.07 -0.20
C LEU A 59 -12.27 3.85 -0.62
N ASP A 60 -13.09 4.88 -0.52
CA ASP A 60 -14.40 4.87 -1.16
C ASP A 60 -14.26 4.91 -2.69
N LEU A 61 -15.00 4.02 -3.37
CA LEU A 61 -14.99 3.98 -4.82
C LEU A 61 -15.88 5.05 -5.45
N ASN A 62 -16.88 5.55 -4.74
CA ASN A 62 -17.91 6.45 -5.25
C ASN A 62 -17.70 7.92 -4.85
N MET A 63 -16.52 8.45 -5.08
CA MET A 63 -16.22 9.86 -4.84
C MET A 63 -16.47 10.72 -6.10
N PRO A 64 -16.88 12.01 -5.95
CA PRO A 64 -17.03 12.92 -7.07
C PRO A 64 -15.66 13.29 -7.68
N GLU A 65 -15.69 13.79 -8.93
CA GLU A 65 -14.52 14.23 -9.70
C GLU A 65 -13.51 13.12 -9.96
N THR A 66 -12.65 12.81 -9.00
CA THR A 66 -11.71 11.69 -9.05
C THR A 66 -12.23 10.58 -8.16
N ASN A 67 -12.79 9.53 -8.76
CA ASN A 67 -13.34 8.39 -8.03
C ASN A 67 -12.25 7.42 -7.55
N GLY A 68 -12.63 6.46 -6.68
CA GLY A 68 -11.67 5.52 -6.12
C GLY A 68 -11.04 4.57 -7.15
N TYR A 69 -11.71 4.25 -8.24
CA TYR A 69 -11.10 3.46 -9.32
C TYR A 69 -9.94 4.21 -9.98
N GLN A 70 -10.09 5.51 -10.22
CA GLN A 70 -9.03 6.35 -10.78
C GLN A 70 -7.85 6.48 -9.81
N VAL A 71 -8.12 6.49 -8.50
CA VAL A 71 -7.06 6.43 -7.48
C VAL A 71 -6.30 5.11 -7.57
N LEU A 72 -7.00 3.96 -7.66
CA LEU A 72 -6.38 2.64 -7.81
C LEU A 72 -5.57 2.53 -9.12
N GLU A 73 -6.10 3.02 -10.24
CA GLU A 73 -5.40 3.07 -11.52
C GLU A 73 -4.10 3.88 -11.40
N TRP A 74 -4.16 5.08 -10.81
CA TRP A 74 -2.98 5.88 -10.56
C TRP A 74 -1.98 5.18 -9.61
N MET A 75 -2.46 4.52 -8.54
CA MET A 75 -1.59 3.76 -7.64
C MET A 75 -0.88 2.60 -8.35
N ASN A 76 -1.52 1.98 -9.34
CA ASN A 76 -0.89 0.95 -10.19
C ASN A 76 0.17 1.56 -11.12
N GLU A 77 -0.15 2.66 -11.80
CA GLU A 77 0.78 3.34 -12.72
C GLU A 77 2.06 3.79 -12.02
N GLU A 78 1.93 4.28 -10.78
CA GLU A 78 3.06 4.76 -9.97
C GLU A 78 3.65 3.68 -9.04
N TYR A 79 3.16 2.44 -9.11
CA TYR A 79 3.58 1.32 -8.25
C TYR A 79 3.37 1.56 -6.74
N VAL A 80 2.47 2.46 -6.37
CA VAL A 80 2.10 2.75 -4.98
C VAL A 80 1.29 1.60 -4.39
N ILE A 81 0.48 0.92 -5.22
CA ILE A 81 -0.35 -0.22 -4.82
C ILE A 81 0.48 -1.37 -4.22
N GLU A 82 1.72 -1.53 -4.65
CA GLU A 82 2.65 -2.55 -4.15
C GLU A 82 3.19 -2.25 -2.75
N ARG A 83 3.06 -1.00 -2.28
CA ARG A 83 3.65 -0.53 -1.02
C ARG A 83 2.62 -0.14 0.03
N ILE A 84 1.41 0.19 -0.39
CA ILE A 84 0.32 0.59 0.49
C ILE A 84 -0.88 -0.32 0.21
N PRO A 85 -1.22 -1.26 1.13
CA PRO A 85 -2.40 -2.08 0.97
C PRO A 85 -3.67 -1.24 0.97
N VAL A 86 -4.59 -1.53 0.05
CA VAL A 86 -5.84 -0.81 -0.10
C VAL A 86 -7.02 -1.69 0.32
N ILE A 87 -7.89 -1.13 1.14
CA ILE A 87 -9.18 -1.71 1.51
C ILE A 87 -10.24 -0.78 0.93
N VAL A 88 -11.07 -1.29 0.01
CA VAL A 88 -12.10 -0.46 -0.62
C VAL A 88 -13.39 -0.43 0.19
N ILE A 89 -14.09 0.69 0.12
CA ILE A 89 -15.39 0.93 0.73
C ILE A 89 -16.42 0.90 -0.39
N LEU A 90 -17.45 0.09 -0.24
CA LEU A 90 -18.51 -0.07 -1.22
C LEU A 90 -19.86 0.35 -0.62
N ALA A 91 -20.70 0.99 -1.41
CA ALA A 91 -22.06 1.34 -0.99
C ALA A 91 -22.91 0.09 -0.76
N GLU A 92 -22.72 -0.94 -1.56
CA GLU A 92 -23.44 -2.22 -1.51
C GLU A 92 -22.56 -3.37 -2.02
N ASP A 93 -22.95 -4.59 -1.67
CA ASP A 93 -22.27 -5.82 -2.09
C ASP A 93 -22.60 -6.13 -3.56
N ASN A 94 -21.85 -5.53 -4.47
CA ASN A 94 -21.96 -5.73 -5.91
C ASN A 94 -20.73 -6.48 -6.44
N HIS A 95 -20.97 -7.70 -6.96
CA HIS A 95 -19.89 -8.56 -7.44
C HIS A 95 -19.00 -7.90 -8.52
N GLU A 96 -19.57 -7.15 -9.44
CA GLU A 96 -18.81 -6.50 -10.51
C GLU A 96 -17.85 -5.44 -9.96
N ASN A 97 -18.31 -4.64 -8.99
CA ASN A 97 -17.48 -3.64 -8.34
C ASN A 97 -16.36 -4.26 -7.50
N ILE A 98 -16.68 -5.37 -6.82
CA ILE A 98 -15.69 -6.10 -6.00
C ILE A 98 -14.63 -6.72 -6.90
N GLU A 99 -15.02 -7.42 -7.96
CA GLU A 99 -14.11 -8.05 -8.91
C GLU A 99 -13.17 -7.02 -9.53
N LYS A 100 -13.71 -5.90 -10.02
CA LYS A 100 -12.93 -4.80 -10.57
C LYS A 100 -11.95 -4.20 -9.55
N ALA A 101 -12.36 -4.02 -8.30
CA ALA A 101 -11.48 -3.51 -7.26
C ALA A 101 -10.30 -4.47 -6.99
N TYR A 102 -10.54 -5.77 -6.91
CA TYR A 102 -9.48 -6.77 -6.77
C TYR A 102 -8.56 -6.84 -7.99
N GLU A 103 -9.09 -6.75 -9.21
CA GLU A 103 -8.28 -6.67 -10.43
C GLU A 103 -7.34 -5.46 -10.44
N LEU A 104 -7.76 -4.36 -9.82
CA LEU A 104 -6.97 -3.15 -9.63
C LEU A 104 -6.07 -3.21 -8.38
N GLY A 105 -5.98 -4.34 -7.69
CA GLY A 105 -5.03 -4.57 -6.61
C GLY A 105 -5.54 -4.25 -5.20
N ALA A 106 -6.83 -4.00 -5.00
CA ALA A 106 -7.38 -3.92 -3.65
C ALA A 106 -7.16 -5.25 -2.91
N MET A 107 -6.80 -5.19 -1.63
CA MET A 107 -6.54 -6.38 -0.81
C MET A 107 -7.78 -6.89 -0.08
N ASP A 108 -8.72 -6.01 0.24
CA ASP A 108 -9.97 -6.35 0.94
C ASP A 108 -11.02 -5.27 0.67
N TYR A 109 -12.25 -5.51 1.13
CA TYR A 109 -13.35 -4.53 1.07
C TYR A 109 -14.26 -4.63 2.28
N PHE A 110 -15.04 -3.60 2.52
CA PHE A 110 -16.23 -3.64 3.40
C PHE A 110 -17.33 -2.74 2.83
N THR A 111 -18.56 -2.97 3.28
CA THR A 111 -19.74 -2.30 2.75
C THR A 111 -20.46 -1.48 3.82
N HIS A 112 -21.32 -0.59 3.38
CA HIS A 112 -22.32 0.03 4.24
C HIS A 112 -23.49 -0.92 4.56
N PRO A 113 -24.13 -0.80 5.77
CA PRO A 113 -23.72 0.07 6.88
C PRO A 113 -22.47 -0.43 7.58
N PHE A 114 -21.69 0.48 8.17
CA PHE A 114 -20.44 0.15 8.85
C PHE A 114 -20.67 -0.70 10.10
N ASP A 115 -20.08 -1.89 10.15
CA ASP A 115 -19.93 -2.71 11.34
C ASP A 115 -18.55 -2.51 11.98
N MET A 116 -18.52 -2.00 13.21
CA MET A 116 -17.28 -1.69 13.91
C MET A 116 -16.36 -2.89 14.02
N PHE A 117 -16.90 -4.05 14.39
CA PHE A 117 -16.07 -5.25 14.59
C PHE A 117 -15.51 -5.77 13.27
N GLU A 118 -16.31 -5.76 12.22
CA GLU A 118 -15.87 -6.16 10.87
C GLU A 118 -14.75 -5.27 10.37
N ILE A 119 -14.91 -3.94 10.43
CA ILE A 119 -13.90 -2.98 9.98
C ILE A 119 -12.58 -3.15 10.73
N GLN A 120 -12.62 -3.21 12.06
CA GLN A 120 -11.42 -3.43 12.88
C GLN A 120 -10.70 -4.73 12.50
N LYS A 121 -11.44 -5.82 12.27
CA LYS A 121 -10.87 -7.12 11.90
C LYS A 121 -10.27 -7.11 10.49
N ARG A 122 -10.94 -6.50 9.53
CA ARG A 122 -10.44 -6.41 8.14
C ARG A 122 -9.18 -5.56 8.08
N VAL A 123 -9.18 -4.38 8.70
CA VAL A 123 -8.01 -3.50 8.74
C VAL A 123 -6.82 -4.20 9.42
N ALA A 124 -7.03 -4.78 10.61
CA ALA A 124 -5.97 -5.50 11.32
C ALA A 124 -5.48 -6.73 10.52
N GLY A 125 -6.39 -7.47 9.89
CA GLY A 125 -6.07 -8.63 9.06
C GLY A 125 -5.21 -8.27 7.86
N THR A 126 -5.61 -7.26 7.10
CA THR A 126 -4.90 -6.75 5.93
C THR A 126 -3.50 -6.26 6.30
N LEU A 127 -3.38 -5.43 7.34
CA LEU A 127 -2.08 -4.93 7.82
C LEU A 127 -1.16 -6.06 8.28
N ASN A 128 -1.68 -7.05 9.01
CA ASN A 128 -0.89 -8.19 9.47
C ASN A 128 -0.42 -9.07 8.30
N LEU A 129 -1.28 -9.31 7.32
CA LEU A 129 -0.93 -10.09 6.13
C LEU A 129 0.15 -9.38 5.32
N TYR A 130 -0.03 -8.08 5.07
CA TYR A 130 0.92 -7.27 4.33
C TYR A 130 2.29 -7.21 5.04
N LYS A 131 2.31 -6.94 6.33
CA LYS A 131 3.53 -6.93 7.14
C LYS A 131 4.23 -8.29 7.17
N LYS A 132 3.47 -9.39 7.19
CA LYS A 132 4.04 -10.74 7.11
C LYS A 132 4.70 -10.97 5.76
N TYR A 133 4.08 -10.52 4.68
CA TYR A 133 4.64 -10.61 3.33
C TYR A 133 5.94 -9.81 3.20
N GLU A 134 5.94 -8.55 3.63
CA GLU A 134 7.14 -7.72 3.65
C GLU A 134 8.27 -8.37 4.45
N ASN A 135 7.97 -8.86 5.67
CA ASN A 135 8.97 -9.50 6.52
C ASN A 135 9.57 -10.76 5.89
N LEU A 136 8.79 -11.55 5.15
CA LEU A 136 9.30 -12.73 4.46
C LEU A 136 10.31 -12.36 3.37
N ILE A 137 10.04 -11.33 2.60
CA ILE A 137 10.96 -10.84 1.57
C ILE A 137 12.18 -10.20 2.23
N MET A 138 11.97 -9.28 3.16
CA MET A 138 13.03 -8.49 3.79
C MET A 138 14.00 -9.34 4.62
N ALA A 139 13.52 -10.34 5.37
CA ALA A 139 14.35 -11.22 6.19
C ALA A 139 15.16 -12.24 5.39
N SER A 140 14.93 -12.35 4.09
CA SER A 140 15.65 -13.31 3.27
C SER A 140 17.15 -13.00 3.22
N LYS A 141 17.99 -14.03 3.50
CA LYS A 141 19.44 -13.95 3.31
C LYS A 141 19.84 -14.07 1.83
N GLN A 142 18.95 -14.56 1.01
CA GLN A 142 19.14 -14.62 -0.45
C GLN A 142 18.99 -13.23 -1.06
N VAL A 143 19.57 -13.06 -2.24
CA VAL A 143 19.39 -11.84 -3.03
C VAL A 143 18.05 -11.93 -3.73
N ILE A 144 17.02 -11.37 -3.10
CA ILE A 144 15.66 -11.27 -3.65
C ILE A 144 15.35 -9.80 -3.83
N TYR A 145 14.79 -9.45 -4.96
CA TYR A 145 14.25 -8.12 -5.22
C TYR A 145 13.04 -8.23 -6.16
N VAL A 146 12.14 -7.28 -6.04
CA VAL A 146 11.02 -7.08 -6.95
C VAL A 146 11.22 -5.73 -7.60
N CYS A 147 11.05 -5.65 -8.89
CA CYS A 147 11.14 -4.41 -9.64
C CYS A 147 9.89 -4.22 -10.51
N ASN A 148 9.66 -2.99 -10.94
CA ASN A 148 8.64 -2.68 -11.92
C ASN A 148 8.93 -3.34 -13.28
N SER A 149 7.93 -3.38 -14.17
CA SER A 149 7.99 -4.12 -15.44
C SER A 149 9.07 -3.63 -16.42
N ASP A 150 9.47 -2.37 -16.34
CA ASP A 150 10.52 -1.76 -17.15
C ASP A 150 11.92 -1.83 -16.50
N TYR A 151 12.02 -2.45 -15.31
CA TYR A 151 13.26 -2.57 -14.54
C TYR A 151 13.91 -1.24 -14.13
N SER A 152 13.16 -0.15 -14.16
CA SER A 152 13.69 1.17 -13.79
C SER A 152 13.73 1.40 -12.27
N ARG A 153 12.90 0.69 -11.51
CA ARG A 153 12.74 0.88 -10.07
C ARG A 153 12.66 -0.45 -9.33
N ILE A 154 13.34 -0.53 -8.18
CA ILE A 154 13.19 -1.66 -7.24
C ILE A 154 12.02 -1.32 -6.30
N LEU A 155 11.06 -2.21 -6.21
CA LEU A 155 9.88 -2.10 -5.35
C LEU A 155 10.15 -2.72 -3.97
N TYR A 156 10.84 -3.87 -3.96
CA TYR A 156 11.25 -4.58 -2.74
C TYR A 156 12.66 -5.15 -2.88
N ALA A 157 13.41 -5.17 -1.77
CA ALA A 157 14.72 -5.77 -1.73
C ALA A 157 14.97 -6.47 -0.38
N SER A 158 15.46 -7.71 -0.42
CA SER A 158 15.82 -8.48 0.77
C SER A 158 17.07 -7.94 1.47
N ASP A 159 17.26 -8.31 2.73
CA ASP A 159 18.52 -8.06 3.46
C ASP A 159 19.74 -8.63 2.73
N GLY A 160 19.56 -9.77 2.03
CA GLY A 160 20.60 -10.36 1.18
C GLY A 160 21.00 -9.43 0.03
N PHE A 161 20.02 -8.81 -0.62
CA PHE A 161 20.25 -7.81 -1.67
C PHE A 161 20.96 -6.59 -1.10
N CYS A 162 20.41 -5.98 -0.05
CA CYS A 162 20.94 -4.76 0.55
C CYS A 162 22.40 -4.94 0.99
N ARG A 163 22.75 -6.06 1.63
CA ARG A 163 24.14 -6.38 2.00
C ARG A 163 25.06 -6.58 0.80
N LYS A 164 24.58 -7.31 -0.24
CA LYS A 164 25.40 -7.59 -1.42
C LYS A 164 25.75 -6.34 -2.21
N PHE A 165 24.79 -5.43 -2.33
CA PHE A 165 24.93 -4.22 -3.15
C PHE A 165 25.22 -2.96 -2.34
N ASN A 166 25.42 -3.09 -1.01
CA ASN A 166 25.69 -1.98 -0.08
C ASN A 166 24.65 -0.85 -0.16
N VAL A 167 23.37 -1.25 -0.15
CA VAL A 167 22.23 -0.34 -0.23
C VAL A 167 21.59 -0.24 1.16
N GLU A 168 21.15 0.95 1.55
CA GLU A 168 20.45 1.14 2.80
C GLU A 168 19.08 0.46 2.79
N ARG A 169 18.77 -0.29 3.86
CA ARG A 169 17.55 -1.05 4.02
C ARG A 169 16.28 -0.20 3.90
N ASN A 170 16.33 1.05 4.37
CA ASN A 170 15.18 1.95 4.44
C ASN A 170 14.95 2.72 3.14
N ASN A 171 15.78 2.52 2.13
CA ASN A 171 15.65 3.22 0.85
C ASN A 171 16.06 2.37 -0.36
N PRO A 172 15.54 1.13 -0.50
CA PRO A 172 15.82 0.31 -1.68
C PRO A 172 15.25 0.95 -2.96
N TYR A 173 14.27 1.84 -2.82
CA TYR A 173 13.54 2.50 -3.91
C TYR A 173 14.37 3.53 -4.67
N ASN A 174 15.41 4.09 -4.06
CA ASN A 174 16.31 5.07 -4.69
C ASN A 174 17.50 4.44 -5.42
N VAL A 175 17.57 3.13 -5.49
CA VAL A 175 18.59 2.46 -6.30
C VAL A 175 18.10 2.43 -7.73
N SER A 176 18.40 3.50 -8.46
CA SER A 176 18.34 3.45 -9.92
C SER A 176 19.25 2.31 -10.36
N ILE A 177 18.68 1.26 -10.93
CA ILE A 177 19.40 0.16 -11.57
C ILE A 177 20.39 0.72 -12.61
N ALA A 178 20.11 1.90 -13.15
CA ALA A 178 20.97 2.66 -14.05
C ALA A 178 22.31 3.14 -13.43
N ARG A 179 22.52 3.10 -12.13
CA ARG A 179 23.78 3.51 -11.47
C ARG A 179 24.77 2.38 -11.27
N GLY A 180 24.86 1.46 -12.21
CA GLY A 180 26.01 0.52 -12.27
C GLY A 180 25.73 -0.90 -11.77
N ILE A 181 24.49 -1.27 -11.50
CA ILE A 181 24.09 -2.66 -11.40
C ILE A 181 23.65 -3.08 -12.80
N SER A 182 24.61 -3.28 -13.69
CA SER A 182 24.35 -3.91 -14.99
C SER A 182 24.09 -5.39 -14.74
N PHE A 183 22.83 -5.79 -14.65
CA PHE A 183 22.48 -7.20 -14.74
C PHE A 183 22.53 -7.59 -16.20
N TYR A 184 23.65 -8.16 -16.63
CA TYR A 184 23.68 -8.97 -17.82
C TYR A 184 23.04 -10.32 -17.45
N ILE A 185 21.81 -10.51 -17.83
CA ILE A 185 21.24 -11.86 -17.94
C ILE A 185 21.45 -12.24 -19.41
N ASP A 186 22.28 -13.22 -19.68
CA ASP A 186 22.39 -13.77 -21.03
C ASP A 186 21.11 -14.53 -21.40
N GLU A 187 20.94 -14.86 -22.65
CA GLU A 187 19.79 -15.60 -23.20
C GLU A 187 19.56 -16.98 -22.51
N ASN A 188 20.50 -17.42 -21.67
CA ASN A 188 20.47 -18.67 -20.93
C ASN A 188 20.31 -18.45 -19.41
N GLY A 189 20.09 -17.22 -18.94
CA GLY A 189 19.90 -16.90 -17.53
C GLY A 189 21.17 -16.88 -16.68
N ASN A 190 22.36 -16.86 -17.30
CA ASN A 190 23.65 -16.75 -16.61
C ASN A 190 24.10 -15.29 -16.54
N LYS A 191 24.80 -14.94 -15.43
CA LYS A 191 25.44 -13.64 -15.20
C LYS A 191 26.81 -13.61 -15.83
#